data_fa83b955e4fd0f82e69e553d3127c50d
#
_entry.id   fa83b955e4fd0f82e69e553d3127c50d
#
_cell.length_a   1.000
_cell.length_b   1.000
_cell.length_c   1.000
_cell.angle_alpha   90.00
_cell.angle_beta   90.00
_cell.angle_gamma   90.00
#
_symmetry.space_group_name_H-M   'P 1'
#
loop_
_entity.id
_entity.type
_entity.pdbx_description
1 polymer ?
#
loop_
_entity_poly.entity_id
_entity_poly.type
_entity_poly.pdbx_seq_one_letter_code
_entity_poly.pdbx_strand_id
1 'polypeptide(L)'
;MREIVLDTETTGFDPENGDKIVEIGAVELVRHMASSKTYHQYINPERDMPDGAFSVHGIGPDLLTTPRAAKPGEVTLKDKPVFKKIARDFLDFIGTDSKLIIHNASFDMKFLNAELSRAGFDQISPDRAIDTLMIARRKFPGAPASLDALCRRFSIDNSNRTLHGALLDSEILAEVYLELIGGKQPNFNLEVTSKAVSKTTSETVWRAQPRANPLSSRLTEKEKAAHAAFVDSIGENAIWSKMKG
;
A
#
# COMPACT_ATOMS: atom_id res chain seq x y z
N MET A 1 -14.09 -3.00 -4.73
CA MET A 1 -12.94 -3.78 -4.25
C MET A 1 -12.77 -3.46 -2.78
N ARG A 2 -12.67 -4.49 -1.95
CA ARG A 2 -12.44 -4.41 -0.51
C ARG A 2 -11.02 -4.86 -0.21
N GLU A 3 -10.29 -4.08 0.58
CA GLU A 3 -8.92 -4.37 1.01
C GLU A 3 -8.83 -4.19 2.53
N ILE A 4 -7.95 -4.92 3.16
CA ILE A 4 -7.67 -4.82 4.60
C ILE A 4 -6.20 -4.49 4.75
N VAL A 5 -5.90 -3.31 5.27
CA VAL A 5 -4.55 -2.97 5.73
C VAL A 5 -4.37 -3.59 7.09
N LEU A 6 -3.26 -4.30 7.30
CA LEU A 6 -3.04 -5.11 8.49
C LEU A 6 -1.59 -5.02 8.93
N ASP A 7 -1.41 -5.00 10.25
CA ASP A 7 -0.11 -5.10 10.93
C ASP A 7 -0.25 -5.95 12.19
N THR A 8 0.85 -6.57 12.66
CA THR A 8 0.87 -7.39 13.87
C THR A 8 2.10 -7.09 14.73
N GLU A 9 1.90 -7.08 16.05
CA GLU A 9 3.00 -7.12 17.02
C GLU A 9 3.17 -8.54 17.57
N THR A 10 4.41 -8.91 17.84
CA THR A 10 4.77 -10.29 18.18
C THR A 10 5.78 -10.37 19.34
N THR A 11 5.90 -11.54 19.95
CA THR A 11 6.93 -11.80 20.98
C THR A 11 8.34 -12.01 20.40
N GLY A 12 8.50 -12.01 19.08
CA GLY A 12 9.79 -12.25 18.43
C GLY A 12 9.65 -12.39 16.92
N PHE A 13 10.57 -13.11 16.27
CA PHE A 13 10.69 -13.12 14.83
C PHE A 13 10.29 -14.45 14.17
N ASP A 14 10.09 -15.50 14.94
CA ASP A 14 9.91 -16.84 14.38
C ASP A 14 8.81 -17.66 15.11
N PRO A 15 7.62 -17.77 14.49
CA PRO A 15 6.54 -18.55 15.06
C PRO A 15 6.86 -20.06 15.16
N GLU A 16 7.81 -20.60 14.38
CA GLU A 16 8.22 -21.99 14.48
C GLU A 16 9.03 -22.24 15.76
N ASN A 17 9.75 -21.23 16.24
CA ASN A 17 10.44 -21.26 17.53
C ASN A 17 9.54 -20.86 18.72
N GLY A 18 8.22 -20.81 18.49
CA GLY A 18 7.23 -20.56 19.51
C GLY A 18 6.89 -19.10 19.76
N ASP A 19 7.38 -18.17 18.92
CA ASP A 19 6.91 -16.79 19.00
C ASP A 19 5.44 -16.68 18.60
N LYS A 20 4.77 -15.68 19.18
CA LYS A 20 3.32 -15.51 19.16
C LYS A 20 2.92 -14.09 18.80
N ILE A 21 1.73 -13.93 18.23
CA ILE A 21 1.11 -12.62 18.05
C ILE A 21 0.59 -12.09 19.38
N VAL A 22 0.80 -10.81 19.65
CA VAL A 22 0.32 -10.11 20.85
C VAL A 22 -0.64 -8.97 20.54
N GLU A 23 -0.62 -8.45 19.32
CA GLU A 23 -1.57 -7.45 18.85
C GLU A 23 -1.86 -7.67 17.37
N ILE A 24 -3.11 -7.45 16.95
CA ILE A 24 -3.51 -7.34 15.56
C ILE A 24 -4.24 -6.02 15.40
N GLY A 25 -3.77 -5.21 14.46
CA GLY A 25 -4.45 -4.01 13.99
C GLY A 25 -4.83 -4.17 12.53
N ALA A 26 -6.05 -3.77 12.17
CA ALA A 26 -6.45 -3.78 10.78
C ALA A 26 -7.48 -2.70 10.46
N VAL A 27 -7.39 -2.14 9.26
CA VAL A 27 -8.24 -1.08 8.73
C VAL A 27 -8.86 -1.52 7.42
N GLU A 28 -10.18 -1.39 7.28
CA GLU A 28 -10.85 -1.67 6.03
C GLU A 28 -10.71 -0.51 5.05
N LEU A 29 -10.32 -0.83 3.81
CA LEU A 29 -10.39 0.09 2.69
C LEU A 29 -11.48 -0.35 1.70
N VAL A 30 -12.26 0.60 1.22
CA VAL A 30 -13.21 0.41 0.14
C VAL A 30 -12.80 1.32 -1.02
N ARG A 31 -12.41 0.71 -2.15
CA ARG A 31 -11.86 1.45 -3.30
C ARG A 31 -10.66 2.31 -2.91
N HIS A 32 -9.73 1.75 -2.15
CA HIS A 32 -8.50 2.37 -1.63
C HIS A 32 -8.72 3.51 -0.61
N MET A 33 -9.95 3.76 -0.17
CA MET A 33 -10.25 4.77 0.84
C MET A 33 -10.60 4.09 2.17
N ALA A 34 -10.05 4.60 3.27
CA ALA A 34 -10.35 4.09 4.60
C ALA A 34 -11.87 4.18 4.89
N SER A 35 -12.44 3.07 5.32
CA SER A 35 -13.79 3.04 5.88
C SER A 35 -13.73 3.31 7.39
N SER A 36 -14.88 3.38 8.05
CA SER A 36 -14.93 3.51 9.52
C SER A 36 -14.74 2.18 10.25
N LYS A 37 -14.51 1.07 9.51
CA LYS A 37 -14.38 -0.25 10.12
C LYS A 37 -12.91 -0.58 10.37
N THR A 38 -12.63 -0.88 11.63
CA THR A 38 -11.31 -1.33 12.10
C THR A 38 -11.46 -2.62 12.90
N TYR A 39 -10.39 -3.39 12.97
CA TYR A 39 -10.24 -4.50 13.88
C TYR A 39 -9.01 -4.26 14.74
N HIS A 40 -9.16 -4.33 16.05
CA HIS A 40 -8.06 -4.14 16.98
C HIS A 40 -8.18 -5.13 18.13
N GLN A 41 -7.15 -5.96 18.34
CA GLN A 41 -7.18 -6.99 19.36
C GLN A 41 -5.82 -7.19 19.98
N TYR A 42 -5.74 -7.05 21.31
CA TYR A 42 -4.62 -7.53 22.09
C TYR A 42 -4.83 -9.01 22.45
N ILE A 43 -3.74 -9.77 22.45
CA ILE A 43 -3.77 -11.23 22.52
C ILE A 43 -2.80 -11.69 23.61
N ASN A 44 -3.28 -12.56 24.49
CA ASN A 44 -2.41 -13.26 25.43
C ASN A 44 -1.62 -14.34 24.69
N PRO A 45 -0.29 -14.24 24.59
CA PRO A 45 0.53 -15.20 23.87
C PRO A 45 0.73 -16.52 24.61
N GLU A 46 0.26 -16.63 25.88
CA GLU A 46 0.49 -17.78 26.79
C GLU A 46 1.98 -18.11 26.95
N ARG A 47 2.83 -17.07 26.91
CA ARG A 47 4.29 -17.16 27.12
C ARG A 47 4.84 -15.85 27.64
N ASP A 48 6.09 -15.90 28.11
CA ASP A 48 6.79 -14.70 28.54
C ASP A 48 7.07 -13.73 27.38
N MET A 49 7.08 -12.44 27.71
CA MET A 49 7.43 -11.36 26.79
C MET A 49 8.94 -11.11 26.85
N PRO A 50 9.68 -11.32 25.75
CA PRO A 50 11.08 -10.94 25.68
C PRO A 50 11.28 -9.43 25.77
N ASP A 51 12.31 -8.99 26.51
CA ASP A 51 12.61 -7.56 26.69
C ASP A 51 12.84 -6.84 25.35
N GLY A 52 13.42 -7.53 24.36
CA GLY A 52 13.63 -6.99 23.01
C GLY A 52 12.31 -6.64 22.31
N ALA A 53 11.33 -7.53 22.33
CA ALA A 53 10.01 -7.28 21.75
C ALA A 53 9.27 -6.18 22.53
N PHE A 54 9.27 -6.27 23.86
CA PHE A 54 8.68 -5.24 24.71
C PHE A 54 9.24 -3.84 24.46
N SER A 55 10.55 -3.71 24.23
CA SER A 55 11.17 -2.40 23.93
C SER A 55 10.69 -1.77 22.62
N VAL A 56 10.18 -2.56 21.68
CA VAL A 56 9.65 -2.10 20.38
C VAL A 56 8.22 -1.60 20.53
N HIS A 57 7.32 -2.39 21.12
CA HIS A 57 5.87 -2.12 21.13
C HIS A 57 5.29 -1.78 22.51
N GLY A 58 6.00 -2.01 23.63
CA GLY A 58 5.55 -1.66 25.00
C GLY A 58 4.36 -2.48 25.51
N ILE A 59 4.03 -3.62 24.89
CA ILE A 59 2.88 -4.46 25.21
C ILE A 59 3.31 -5.62 26.10
N GLY A 60 2.53 -5.94 27.14
CA GLY A 60 2.74 -7.09 28.02
C GLY A 60 3.80 -6.90 29.11
N PRO A 61 3.82 -5.76 29.85
CA PRO A 61 4.76 -5.56 30.96
C PRO A 61 4.56 -6.57 32.08
N ASP A 62 3.39 -7.16 32.19
CA ASP A 62 3.01 -8.21 33.11
C ASP A 62 3.53 -9.61 32.74
N LEU A 63 4.01 -9.75 31.48
CA LEU A 63 4.60 -10.99 30.94
C LEU A 63 6.13 -10.95 30.84
N LEU A 64 6.78 -9.85 31.24
CA LEU A 64 8.25 -9.75 31.26
C LEU A 64 8.85 -10.79 32.22
N THR A 65 10.11 -11.12 32.06
CA THR A 65 10.88 -11.98 32.99
C THR A 65 10.82 -11.44 34.41
N THR A 66 10.80 -10.11 34.56
CA THR A 66 10.46 -9.43 35.84
C THR A 66 9.15 -8.67 35.63
N PRO A 67 8.00 -9.31 35.91
CA PRO A 67 6.71 -8.70 35.67
C PRO A 67 6.50 -7.44 36.52
N ARG A 68 5.88 -6.43 35.92
CA ARG A 68 5.53 -5.17 36.60
C ARG A 68 4.17 -4.66 36.17
N ALA A 69 3.63 -3.74 36.96
CA ALA A 69 2.43 -3.03 36.57
C ALA A 69 2.65 -2.19 35.29
N ALA A 70 1.60 -2.06 34.50
CA ALA A 70 1.60 -1.22 33.31
C ALA A 70 1.74 0.26 33.69
N LYS A 71 2.57 0.99 32.95
CA LYS A 71 2.64 2.46 32.97
C LYS A 71 1.58 3.03 32.04
N PRO A 72 1.29 4.35 32.11
CA PRO A 72 0.42 4.98 31.13
C PRO A 72 0.88 4.71 29.67
N GLY A 73 -0.05 4.25 28.84
CA GLY A 73 0.23 3.87 27.46
C GLY A 73 0.66 2.41 27.23
N GLU A 74 0.98 1.66 28.28
CA GLU A 74 1.29 0.24 28.19
C GLU A 74 0.03 -0.62 28.40
N VAL A 75 0.00 -1.81 27.81
CA VAL A 75 -1.15 -2.73 27.86
C VAL A 75 -0.72 -4.07 28.45
N THR A 76 -1.44 -4.56 29.47
CA THR A 76 -1.27 -5.90 30.04
C THR A 76 -1.91 -6.96 29.16
N LEU A 77 -1.36 -8.18 29.15
CA LEU A 77 -1.81 -9.27 28.29
C LEU A 77 -2.38 -10.50 29.02
N LYS A 78 -2.12 -10.70 30.31
CA LYS A 78 -2.60 -11.89 31.03
C LYS A 78 -4.11 -12.06 31.02
N ASP A 79 -4.84 -10.95 31.01
CA ASP A 79 -6.31 -10.90 30.99
C ASP A 79 -6.91 -10.87 29.58
N LYS A 80 -6.08 -10.82 28.54
CA LYS A 80 -6.53 -10.79 27.16
C LYS A 80 -6.89 -12.19 26.63
N PRO A 81 -7.76 -12.29 25.63
CA PRO A 81 -8.08 -13.56 25.00
C PRO A 81 -6.84 -14.14 24.31
N VAL A 82 -6.75 -15.47 24.28
CA VAL A 82 -5.76 -16.17 23.43
C VAL A 82 -6.20 -16.14 21.97
N PHE A 83 -5.27 -16.29 21.02
CA PHE A 83 -5.54 -16.22 19.59
C PHE A 83 -6.71 -17.12 19.14
N LYS A 84 -6.78 -18.34 19.65
CA LYS A 84 -7.85 -19.30 19.32
C LYS A 84 -9.27 -18.75 19.56
N LYS A 85 -9.43 -17.88 20.58
CA LYS A 85 -10.75 -17.30 20.91
C LYS A 85 -11.16 -16.19 19.96
N ILE A 86 -10.21 -15.49 19.35
CA ILE A 86 -10.47 -14.35 18.46
C ILE A 86 -10.34 -14.71 16.96
N ALA A 87 -9.81 -15.89 16.66
CA ALA A 87 -9.50 -16.30 15.30
C ALA A 87 -10.73 -16.23 14.35
N ARG A 88 -11.92 -16.64 14.83
CA ARG A 88 -13.15 -16.57 14.05
C ARG A 88 -13.52 -15.12 13.71
N ASP A 89 -13.54 -14.24 14.70
CA ASP A 89 -13.90 -12.84 14.54
C ASP A 89 -12.90 -12.13 13.61
N PHE A 90 -11.61 -12.48 13.72
CA PHE A 90 -10.58 -11.98 12.81
C PHE A 90 -10.81 -12.45 11.36
N LEU A 91 -11.08 -13.75 11.16
CA LEU A 91 -11.37 -14.30 9.83
C LEU A 91 -12.65 -13.68 9.22
N ASP A 92 -13.69 -13.49 10.03
CA ASP A 92 -14.93 -12.84 9.59
C ASP A 92 -14.69 -11.37 9.21
N PHE A 93 -13.82 -10.67 9.97
CA PHE A 93 -13.45 -9.29 9.63
C PHE A 93 -12.68 -9.21 8.31
N ILE A 94 -11.67 -10.05 8.10
CA ILE A 94 -10.91 -10.02 6.84
C ILE A 94 -11.71 -10.59 5.65
N GLY A 95 -12.73 -11.43 5.90
CA GLY A 95 -13.53 -12.12 4.87
C GLY A 95 -12.67 -13.01 3.96
N THR A 96 -13.31 -13.59 2.93
CA THR A 96 -12.64 -14.50 1.99
C THR A 96 -12.01 -13.81 0.78
N ASP A 97 -12.58 -12.68 0.34
CA ASP A 97 -12.30 -12.10 -0.98
C ASP A 97 -11.46 -10.81 -0.92
N SER A 98 -11.17 -10.30 0.29
CA SER A 98 -10.35 -9.09 0.43
C SER A 98 -8.87 -9.38 0.17
N LYS A 99 -8.16 -8.40 -0.37
CA LYS A 99 -6.70 -8.37 -0.35
C LYS A 99 -6.20 -7.85 1.00
N LEU A 100 -5.10 -8.40 1.47
CA LEU A 100 -4.43 -7.98 2.70
C LEU A 100 -3.23 -7.12 2.34
N ILE A 101 -3.25 -5.86 2.73
CA ILE A 101 -2.18 -4.89 2.47
C ILE A 101 -1.28 -4.88 3.71
N ILE A 102 -0.06 -5.31 3.56
CA ILE A 102 0.86 -5.53 4.67
C ILE A 102 2.25 -5.00 4.30
N HIS A 103 2.97 -4.44 5.25
CA HIS A 103 4.35 -3.99 5.03
C HIS A 103 5.35 -5.08 5.45
N ASN A 104 6.06 -5.68 4.51
CA ASN A 104 6.84 -6.92 4.68
C ASN A 104 5.94 -8.14 4.98
N ALA A 105 4.97 -8.34 4.10
CA ALA A 105 3.86 -9.28 4.27
C ALA A 105 4.27 -10.73 4.62
N SER A 106 5.46 -11.16 4.24
CA SER A 106 5.95 -12.50 4.56
C SER A 106 6.06 -12.75 6.07
N PHE A 107 6.36 -11.70 6.85
CA PHE A 107 6.46 -11.77 8.30
C PHE A 107 5.08 -12.03 8.94
N ASP A 108 4.13 -11.13 8.72
CA ASP A 108 2.80 -11.23 9.33
C ASP A 108 2.03 -12.46 8.86
N MET A 109 2.12 -12.77 7.57
CA MET A 109 1.47 -13.96 7.00
C MET A 109 2.00 -15.26 7.61
N LYS A 110 3.30 -15.33 7.92
CA LYS A 110 3.91 -16.48 8.59
C LYS A 110 3.33 -16.64 10.01
N PHE A 111 3.23 -15.56 10.76
CA PHE A 111 2.66 -15.56 12.11
C PHE A 111 1.16 -15.89 12.11
N LEU A 112 0.38 -15.21 11.28
CA LEU A 112 -1.06 -15.46 11.17
C LEU A 112 -1.36 -16.91 10.81
N ASN A 113 -0.67 -17.46 9.82
CA ASN A 113 -0.88 -18.84 9.39
C ASN A 113 -0.44 -19.86 10.44
N ALA A 114 0.63 -19.58 11.17
CA ALA A 114 1.05 -20.43 12.29
C ALA A 114 0.00 -20.45 13.42
N GLU A 115 -0.52 -19.28 13.80
CA GLU A 115 -1.55 -19.16 14.83
C GLU A 115 -2.89 -19.79 14.39
N LEU A 116 -3.31 -19.57 13.14
CA LEU A 116 -4.52 -20.19 12.57
C LEU A 116 -4.41 -21.71 12.56
N SER A 117 -3.28 -22.28 12.12
CA SER A 117 -3.05 -23.71 12.12
C SER A 117 -3.10 -24.31 13.55
N ARG A 118 -2.47 -23.64 14.52
CA ARG A 118 -2.52 -24.06 15.94
C ARG A 118 -3.93 -23.97 16.52
N ALA A 119 -4.72 -23.01 16.04
CA ALA A 119 -6.12 -22.85 16.46
C ALA A 119 -7.09 -23.82 15.75
N GLY A 120 -6.63 -24.56 14.73
CA GLY A 120 -7.44 -25.50 13.94
C GLY A 120 -8.25 -24.85 12.82
N PHE A 121 -7.80 -23.71 12.32
CA PHE A 121 -8.39 -23.01 11.16
C PHE A 121 -7.53 -23.20 9.91
N ASP A 122 -8.15 -23.00 8.75
CA ASP A 122 -7.43 -22.97 7.48
C ASP A 122 -6.49 -21.77 7.39
N GLN A 123 -5.38 -21.97 6.70
CA GLN A 123 -4.41 -20.90 6.45
C GLN A 123 -4.92 -19.90 5.41
N ILE A 124 -4.50 -18.66 5.54
CA ILE A 124 -4.74 -17.60 4.56
C ILE A 124 -3.76 -17.81 3.39
N SER A 125 -4.31 -17.87 2.16
CA SER A 125 -3.47 -17.99 0.96
C SER A 125 -2.51 -16.79 0.84
N PRO A 126 -1.21 -17.01 0.57
CA PRO A 126 -0.25 -15.94 0.30
C PRO A 126 -0.66 -15.02 -0.85
N ASP A 127 -1.43 -15.52 -1.83
CA ASP A 127 -1.91 -14.72 -2.98
C ASP A 127 -2.88 -13.61 -2.58
N ARG A 128 -3.39 -13.65 -1.35
CA ARG A 128 -4.21 -12.57 -0.80
C ARG A 128 -3.38 -11.38 -0.34
N ALA A 129 -2.11 -11.58 -0.04
CA ALA A 129 -1.25 -10.51 0.47
C ALA A 129 -0.71 -9.61 -0.66
N ILE A 130 -0.74 -8.31 -0.41
CA ILE A 130 -0.06 -7.28 -1.20
C ILE A 130 1.02 -6.69 -0.31
N ASP A 131 2.28 -6.93 -0.66
CA ASP A 131 3.42 -6.45 0.10
C ASP A 131 3.83 -5.04 -0.32
N THR A 132 3.57 -4.06 0.54
CA THR A 132 3.89 -2.66 0.29
C THR A 132 5.40 -2.38 0.30
N LEU A 133 6.20 -3.16 1.02
CA LEU A 133 7.66 -3.08 0.99
C LEU A 133 8.20 -3.44 -0.42
N MET A 134 7.63 -4.48 -1.03
CA MET A 134 7.99 -4.87 -2.41
C MET A 134 7.58 -3.79 -3.42
N ILE A 135 6.40 -3.19 -3.25
CA ILE A 135 5.94 -2.06 -4.10
C ILE A 135 6.90 -0.89 -3.95
N ALA A 136 7.24 -0.51 -2.70
CA ALA A 136 8.14 0.61 -2.41
C ALA A 136 9.53 0.40 -3.02
N ARG A 137 10.12 -0.78 -2.84
CA ARG A 137 11.44 -1.14 -3.41
C ARG A 137 11.45 -1.08 -4.93
N ARG A 138 10.36 -1.49 -5.58
CA ARG A 138 10.22 -1.41 -7.05
C ARG A 138 10.07 0.03 -7.52
N LYS A 139 9.30 0.85 -6.79
CA LYS A 139 9.03 2.24 -7.15
C LYS A 139 10.23 3.16 -6.88
N PHE A 140 11.01 2.85 -5.84
CA PHE A 140 12.15 3.65 -5.37
C PHE A 140 13.40 2.77 -5.17
N PRO A 141 14.02 2.27 -6.24
CA PRO A 141 15.18 1.39 -6.13
C PRO A 141 16.32 2.05 -5.34
N GLY A 142 16.91 1.34 -4.38
CA GLY A 142 18.02 1.81 -3.57
C GLY A 142 17.65 2.80 -2.45
N ALA A 143 16.39 3.23 -2.34
CA ALA A 143 15.95 4.11 -1.28
C ALA A 143 15.49 3.33 -0.02
N PRO A 144 15.60 3.93 1.18
CA PRO A 144 14.98 3.36 2.39
C PRO A 144 13.47 3.18 2.20
N ALA A 145 12.97 2.01 2.59
CA ALA A 145 11.60 1.59 2.37
C ALA A 145 10.88 1.11 3.65
N SER A 146 11.40 1.43 4.85
CA SER A 146 10.65 1.23 6.10
C SER A 146 9.42 2.13 6.15
N LEU A 147 8.42 1.80 6.97
CA LEU A 147 7.21 2.60 7.12
C LEU A 147 7.54 4.06 7.44
N ASP A 148 8.45 4.33 8.39
CA ASP A 148 8.91 5.68 8.72
C ASP A 148 9.62 6.39 7.55
N ALA A 149 10.38 5.67 6.75
CA ALA A 149 11.04 6.24 5.58
C ALA A 149 10.02 6.65 4.51
N LEU A 150 8.96 5.86 4.36
CA LEU A 150 7.87 6.15 3.44
C LEU A 150 7.01 7.31 3.94
N CYS A 151 6.71 7.38 5.26
CA CYS A 151 6.04 8.54 5.85
C CYS A 151 6.81 9.84 5.56
N ARG A 152 8.12 9.86 5.82
CA ARG A 152 8.97 11.03 5.49
C ARG A 152 8.94 11.38 4.00
N ARG A 153 8.95 10.38 3.13
CA ARG A 153 8.92 10.57 1.67
C ARG A 153 7.62 11.20 1.20
N PHE A 154 6.50 10.75 1.75
CA PHE A 154 5.17 11.19 1.33
C PHE A 154 4.60 12.32 2.19
N SER A 155 5.39 12.82 3.17
CA SER A 155 4.95 13.87 4.11
C SER A 155 3.71 13.46 4.91
N ILE A 156 3.65 12.17 5.29
CA ILE A 156 2.62 11.62 6.17
C ILE A 156 3.06 11.83 7.61
N ASP A 157 2.19 12.42 8.42
CA ASP A 157 2.45 12.68 9.84
C ASP A 157 2.39 11.37 10.64
N ASN A 158 3.53 10.97 11.21
CA ASN A 158 3.65 9.85 12.13
C ASN A 158 4.17 10.27 13.51
N SER A 159 4.00 11.53 13.89
CA SER A 159 4.51 12.09 15.16
C SER A 159 3.89 11.43 16.41
N ASN A 160 2.70 10.87 16.30
CA ASN A 160 2.02 10.15 17.37
C ASN A 160 2.57 8.73 17.60
N ARG A 161 3.44 8.23 16.70
CA ARG A 161 4.05 6.91 16.76
C ARG A 161 5.29 6.93 17.65
N THR A 162 5.09 6.88 18.96
CA THR A 162 6.18 6.82 19.95
C THR A 162 6.73 5.40 20.14
N LEU A 163 5.86 4.39 20.03
CA LEU A 163 6.15 2.96 19.99
C LEU A 163 5.40 2.35 18.80
N HIS A 164 5.77 1.14 18.43
CA HIS A 164 5.03 0.38 17.45
C HIS A 164 3.69 -0.06 18.05
N GLY A 165 2.61 0.03 17.27
CA GLY A 165 1.30 -0.44 17.66
C GLY A 165 0.52 -0.81 16.40
N ALA A 166 0.03 -2.04 16.33
CA ALA A 166 -0.49 -2.62 15.11
C ALA A 166 -1.64 -1.83 14.48
N LEU A 167 -2.55 -1.25 15.27
CA LEU A 167 -3.64 -0.45 14.70
C LEU A 167 -3.12 0.88 14.13
N LEU A 168 -2.29 1.61 14.88
CA LEU A 168 -1.72 2.88 14.40
C LEU A 168 -0.86 2.66 13.16
N ASP A 169 -0.04 1.61 13.15
CA ASP A 169 0.80 1.27 12.01
C ASP A 169 -0.03 0.89 10.79
N SER A 170 -1.16 0.19 10.98
CA SER A 170 -2.13 -0.07 9.90
C SER A 170 -2.79 1.20 9.36
N GLU A 171 -3.13 2.17 10.21
CA GLU A 171 -3.69 3.46 9.79
C GLU A 171 -2.68 4.26 8.97
N ILE A 172 -1.45 4.37 9.45
CA ILE A 172 -0.34 5.01 8.73
C ILE A 172 -0.05 4.28 7.41
N LEU A 173 -0.03 2.94 7.44
CA LEU A 173 0.19 2.12 6.25
C LEU A 173 -0.91 2.32 5.20
N ALA A 174 -2.15 2.55 5.61
CA ALA A 174 -3.24 2.84 4.67
C ALA A 174 -2.97 4.12 3.86
N GLU A 175 -2.46 5.18 4.50
CA GLU A 175 -2.06 6.41 3.82
C GLU A 175 -0.84 6.19 2.91
N VAL A 176 0.18 5.49 3.41
CA VAL A 176 1.37 5.14 2.63
C VAL A 176 1.01 4.28 1.41
N TYR A 177 0.11 3.30 1.58
CA TYR A 177 -0.34 2.46 0.48
C TYR A 177 -1.03 3.28 -0.61
N LEU A 178 -1.91 4.19 -0.23
CA LEU A 178 -2.58 5.08 -1.19
C LEU A 178 -1.56 5.87 -2.03
N GLU A 179 -0.51 6.43 -1.41
CA GLU A 179 0.55 7.15 -2.12
C GLU A 179 1.42 6.22 -2.99
N LEU A 180 1.66 4.99 -2.53
CA LEU A 180 2.40 3.98 -3.30
C LEU A 180 1.67 3.57 -4.59
N ILE A 181 0.35 3.47 -4.58
CA ILE A 181 -0.44 3.08 -5.75
C ILE A 181 -0.80 4.24 -6.69
N GLY A 182 -0.43 5.48 -6.33
CA GLY A 182 -0.61 6.65 -7.21
C GLY A 182 -1.26 7.86 -6.56
N GLY A 183 -1.49 7.82 -5.24
CA GLY A 183 -2.05 8.93 -4.47
C GLY A 183 -3.55 9.14 -4.70
N LYS A 184 -4.07 10.24 -4.15
CA LYS A 184 -5.49 10.65 -4.28
C LYS A 184 -5.86 11.12 -5.69
N GLN A 185 -4.88 11.29 -6.59
CA GLN A 185 -5.16 11.64 -7.99
C GLN A 185 -5.53 10.38 -8.77
N PRO A 186 -6.69 10.36 -9.45
CA PRO A 186 -6.97 9.31 -10.43
C PRO A 186 -5.84 9.34 -11.47
N ASN A 187 -5.09 8.25 -11.58
CA ASN A 187 -4.16 8.10 -12.67
C ASN A 187 -4.96 8.15 -13.98
N PHE A 188 -4.79 9.22 -14.75
CA PHE A 188 -5.13 9.22 -16.17
C PHE A 188 -4.08 8.37 -16.93
N ASN A 189 -3.79 7.18 -16.45
CA ASN A 189 -3.14 6.19 -17.27
C ASN A 189 -4.15 5.77 -18.32
N LEU A 190 -4.08 6.43 -19.45
CA LEU A 190 -4.49 5.81 -20.69
C LEU A 190 -3.62 4.55 -20.79
N GLU A 191 -4.14 3.43 -20.30
CA GLU A 191 -3.54 2.14 -20.60
C GLU A 191 -3.55 2.01 -22.11
N VAL A 192 -2.41 2.33 -22.71
CA VAL A 192 -2.09 1.77 -24.01
C VAL A 192 -1.96 0.28 -23.73
N THR A 193 -3.07 -0.43 -23.83
CA THR A 193 -3.06 -1.89 -23.91
C THR A 193 -2.25 -2.22 -25.15
N SER A 194 -0.94 -2.34 -24.99
CA SER A 194 -0.11 -3.06 -25.93
C SER A 194 -0.56 -4.52 -25.84
N LYS A 195 -1.67 -4.85 -26.52
CA LYS A 195 -1.95 -6.22 -26.89
C LYS A 195 -0.69 -6.71 -27.57
N ALA A 196 0.00 -7.64 -26.92
CA ALA A 196 1.05 -8.39 -27.58
C ALA A 196 0.44 -8.94 -28.89
N VAL A 197 0.80 -8.31 -29.98
CA VAL A 197 0.43 -8.80 -31.32
C VAL A 197 1.27 -10.03 -31.52
N SER A 198 0.64 -11.20 -31.33
CA SER A 198 1.15 -12.45 -31.86
C SER A 198 1.44 -12.23 -33.34
N LYS A 199 2.73 -12.38 -33.71
CA LYS A 199 3.14 -12.37 -35.12
C LYS A 199 2.44 -13.51 -35.85
N THR A 200 1.40 -13.18 -36.59
CA THR A 200 0.92 -13.99 -37.72
C THR A 200 0.53 -13.02 -38.81
N THR A 201 1.40 -12.96 -39.82
CA THR A 201 1.23 -12.60 -41.24
C THR A 201 -0.06 -11.91 -41.65
N SER A 202 0.06 -10.68 -41.95
CA SER A 202 -0.32 -9.85 -43.12
C SER A 202 -0.43 -8.38 -42.70
N GLU A 203 0.54 -7.61 -43.12
CA GLU A 203 0.60 -6.15 -42.90
C GLU A 203 -0.51 -5.45 -43.67
N THR A 204 -1.60 -5.15 -43.01
CA THR A 204 -2.39 -3.97 -43.36
C THR A 204 -2.10 -2.90 -42.32
N VAL A 205 -1.04 -2.12 -42.57
CA VAL A 205 -0.78 -0.90 -41.79
C VAL A 205 -2.03 -0.01 -41.95
N TRP A 206 -2.80 0.13 -40.85
CA TRP A 206 -3.92 1.04 -40.85
C TRP A 206 -3.41 2.46 -41.19
N ARG A 207 -3.83 3.00 -42.30
CA ARG A 207 -3.60 4.40 -42.66
C ARG A 207 -4.90 5.16 -42.52
N ALA A 208 -4.84 6.31 -41.84
CA ALA A 208 -5.98 7.19 -41.74
C ALA A 208 -6.48 7.52 -43.15
N GLN A 209 -7.76 7.26 -43.43
CA GLN A 209 -8.38 7.62 -44.67
C GLN A 209 -8.43 9.16 -44.79
N PRO A 210 -8.02 9.75 -45.91
CA PRO A 210 -8.20 11.18 -46.13
C PRO A 210 -9.68 11.54 -46.03
N ARG A 211 -9.99 12.64 -45.38
CA ARG A 211 -11.38 13.10 -45.32
C ARG A 211 -11.88 13.45 -46.73
N ALA A 212 -13.09 13.04 -47.06
CA ALA A 212 -13.71 13.34 -48.33
C ALA A 212 -13.86 14.86 -48.59
N ASN A 213 -14.06 15.63 -47.50
CA ASN A 213 -14.07 17.10 -47.54
C ASN A 213 -13.05 17.64 -46.51
N PRO A 214 -12.08 18.47 -46.93
CA PRO A 214 -11.19 19.15 -46.05
C PRO A 214 -11.97 20.09 -45.12
N LEU A 215 -11.56 20.17 -43.85
CA LEU A 215 -12.15 21.15 -42.93
C LEU A 215 -11.78 22.56 -43.41
N SER A 216 -12.75 23.48 -43.39
CA SER A 216 -12.48 24.91 -43.58
C SER A 216 -11.50 25.41 -42.52
N SER A 217 -10.56 26.25 -42.94
CA SER A 217 -9.63 26.89 -42.00
C SER A 217 -10.41 27.65 -40.93
N ARG A 218 -10.06 27.47 -39.68
CA ARG A 218 -10.60 28.27 -38.57
C ARG A 218 -9.88 29.61 -38.42
N LEU A 219 -8.75 29.77 -39.10
CA LEU A 219 -7.97 31.00 -39.06
C LEU A 219 -8.60 32.05 -39.99
N THR A 220 -8.85 33.20 -39.42
CA THR A 220 -9.30 34.38 -40.19
C THR A 220 -8.14 34.97 -41.03
N GLU A 221 -8.41 35.66 -42.09
CA GLU A 221 -7.38 36.35 -42.90
C GLU A 221 -6.59 37.37 -42.08
N LYS A 222 -7.23 38.00 -41.07
CA LYS A 222 -6.56 38.91 -40.14
C LYS A 222 -5.52 38.18 -39.27
N GLU A 223 -5.85 37.01 -38.78
CA GLU A 223 -4.91 36.19 -37.99
C GLU A 223 -3.76 35.65 -38.81
N LYS A 224 -4.02 35.27 -40.07
CA LYS A 224 -2.95 34.85 -41.00
C LYS A 224 -1.99 36.00 -41.32
N ALA A 225 -2.52 37.20 -41.57
CA ALA A 225 -1.72 38.37 -41.82
C ALA A 225 -0.88 38.77 -40.58
N ALA A 226 -1.48 38.74 -39.40
CA ALA A 226 -0.78 39.02 -38.14
C ALA A 226 0.34 37.99 -37.85
N HIS A 227 0.09 36.71 -38.12
CA HIS A 227 1.09 35.65 -37.99
C HIS A 227 2.24 35.83 -39.00
N ALA A 228 1.95 36.16 -40.24
CA ALA A 228 2.97 36.40 -41.28
C ALA A 228 3.88 37.58 -40.88
N ALA A 229 3.28 38.70 -40.44
CA ALA A 229 4.05 39.88 -40.00
C ALA A 229 4.90 39.56 -38.76
N PHE A 230 4.44 38.73 -37.85
CA PHE A 230 5.20 38.28 -36.71
C PHE A 230 6.39 37.39 -37.11
N VAL A 231 6.17 36.43 -38.01
CA VAL A 231 7.23 35.54 -38.53
C VAL A 231 8.30 36.36 -39.24
N ASP A 232 7.90 37.33 -40.06
CA ASP A 232 8.82 38.24 -40.75
C ASP A 232 9.65 39.07 -39.76
N SER A 233 9.08 39.50 -38.63
CA SER A 233 9.77 40.24 -37.59
C SER A 233 10.85 39.42 -36.85
N ILE A 234 10.73 38.10 -36.85
CA ILE A 234 11.74 37.18 -36.27
C ILE A 234 12.91 36.95 -37.25
N GLY A 235 12.70 37.18 -38.54
CA GLY A 235 13.70 37.04 -39.60
C GLY A 235 14.14 35.60 -39.85
N GLU A 236 15.41 35.41 -40.24
CA GLU A 236 15.95 34.09 -40.62
C GLU A 236 15.95 33.03 -39.52
N ASN A 237 15.78 33.43 -38.27
CA ASN A 237 15.71 32.51 -37.13
C ASN A 237 14.30 31.91 -36.92
N ALA A 238 13.31 32.34 -37.66
CA ALA A 238 11.96 31.82 -37.58
C ALA A 238 11.90 30.34 -38.03
N ILE A 239 11.51 29.43 -37.11
CA ILE A 239 11.36 27.98 -37.42
C ILE A 239 10.38 27.77 -38.57
N TRP A 240 9.32 28.56 -38.65
CA TRP A 240 8.29 28.49 -39.70
C TRP A 240 8.83 28.78 -41.10
N SER A 241 9.89 29.57 -41.23
CA SER A 241 10.55 29.82 -42.54
C SER A 241 11.26 28.57 -43.06
N LYS A 242 11.64 27.63 -42.17
CA LYS A 242 12.35 26.39 -42.49
C LYS A 242 11.39 25.22 -42.74
N MET A 243 10.10 25.35 -42.41
CA MET A 243 9.07 24.31 -42.58
C MET A 243 8.27 24.44 -43.88
N LYS A 244 8.60 25.38 -44.75
CA LYS A 244 8.01 25.47 -46.09
C LYS A 244 8.79 24.51 -47.03
N GLY A 245 8.42 23.22 -46.94
CA GLY A 245 8.88 22.16 -47.84
C GLY A 245 7.76 21.15 -48.01
#